data_cb54dd06ad57705f5dc93ea1002febdf
#
_entry.id   cb54dd06ad57705f5dc93ea1002febdf
#
_cell.length_a   1.000
_cell.length_b   1.000
_cell.length_c   1.000
_cell.angle_alpha   90.00
_cell.angle_beta   90.00
_cell.angle_gamma   90.00
#
_symmetry.space_group_name_H-M   'P 1'
#
loop_
_entity.id
_entity.type
_entity.pdbx_description
1 polymer ?
#
loop_
_entity_poly.entity_id
_entity_poly.type
_entity_poly.pdbx_seq_one_letter_code
_entity_poly.pdbx_strand_id
1 'polypeptide(L)'
;MNDIYDKEALDQLEQEEFSEVEKFLLILFGIMLLLRTELEDAIRIFYQKYGTNGVVTYHQARKWISNTNHHRRLNVLLATIRDKFNISNERLKVEFEAALNQVISKELGFFDVDLDDDSIYAIKTAEWGTDELNWSDRLDKNILLWSAYVATDLKHSMIRQDHLEDVLDQLEDRFESIEKSLRKLIVSEASATNSMTRHRIFEELGILKYQFFTRVDERRCEVCSSMHGRIFSMSEYEIGVTASPLHSHCRCWEVPIRE
;
A
#
# COMPACT_ATOMS: atom_id res chain seq x y z
N MET A 1 -7.03 29.39 -29.65
CA MET A 1 -7.65 28.09 -29.35
C MET A 1 -7.26 27.80 -27.91
N ASN A 2 -8.19 27.91 -26.96
CA ASN A 2 -7.84 27.74 -25.54
C ASN A 2 -7.60 26.25 -25.31
N ASP A 3 -6.38 25.90 -24.92
CA ASP A 3 -6.08 24.61 -24.28
C ASP A 3 -6.92 24.57 -22.99
N ILE A 4 -7.98 23.76 -23.01
CA ILE A 4 -9.00 23.77 -21.96
C ILE A 4 -8.45 23.14 -20.64
N TYR A 5 -7.30 22.50 -20.70
CA TYR A 5 -6.62 22.00 -19.53
C TYR A 5 -5.20 22.56 -19.49
N ASP A 6 -5.02 23.52 -18.59
CA ASP A 6 -3.71 24.10 -18.34
C ASP A 6 -2.81 23.04 -17.71
N LYS A 7 -1.68 22.80 -18.36
CA LYS A 7 -0.66 21.86 -17.86
C LYS A 7 -0.17 22.22 -16.45
N GLU A 8 -0.09 23.52 -16.14
CA GLU A 8 0.31 24.00 -14.82
C GLU A 8 -0.76 23.66 -13.78
N ALA A 9 -2.03 23.79 -14.13
CA ALA A 9 -3.14 23.40 -13.26
C ALA A 9 -3.18 21.89 -13.00
N LEU A 10 -2.88 21.06 -13.99
CA LEU A 10 -2.75 19.61 -13.81
C LEU A 10 -1.55 19.22 -12.95
N ASP A 11 -0.39 19.88 -13.12
CA ASP A 11 0.77 19.63 -12.23
C ASP A 11 0.46 20.06 -10.78
N GLN A 12 -0.32 21.12 -10.60
CA GLN A 12 -0.78 21.52 -9.27
C GLN A 12 -1.73 20.50 -8.65
N LEU A 13 -2.70 19.99 -9.43
CA LEU A 13 -3.62 18.93 -9.00
C LEU A 13 -2.84 17.70 -8.52
N GLU A 14 -1.87 17.24 -9.30
CA GLU A 14 -1.00 16.11 -8.94
C GLU A 14 -0.23 16.34 -7.64
N GLN A 15 0.23 17.58 -7.40
CA GLN A 15 0.91 17.91 -6.14
C GLN A 15 -0.03 17.87 -4.94
N GLU A 16 -1.25 18.36 -5.12
CA GLU A 16 -2.29 18.32 -4.09
C GLU A 16 -2.73 16.90 -3.76
N GLU A 17 -2.91 16.05 -4.77
CA GLU A 17 -3.26 14.64 -4.58
C GLU A 17 -2.16 13.87 -3.85
N PHE A 18 -0.92 14.07 -4.25
CA PHE A 18 0.21 13.46 -3.55
C PHE A 18 0.28 13.90 -2.08
N SER A 19 0.00 15.18 -1.79
CA SER A 19 -0.08 15.72 -0.43
C SER A 19 -1.21 15.07 0.38
N GLU A 20 -2.37 14.81 -0.24
CA GLU A 20 -3.47 14.12 0.45
C GLU A 20 -3.13 12.65 0.74
N VAL A 21 -2.54 11.93 -0.20
CA VAL A 21 -2.07 10.56 0.02
C VAL A 21 -1.06 10.49 1.16
N GLU A 22 -0.16 11.49 1.30
CA GLU A 22 0.76 11.58 2.43
C GLU A 22 0.04 11.79 3.77
N LYS A 23 -1.09 12.47 3.83
CA LYS A 23 -1.92 12.58 5.05
C LYS A 23 -2.53 11.24 5.44
N PHE A 24 -3.05 10.48 4.47
CA PHE A 24 -3.55 9.12 4.72
C PHE A 24 -2.43 8.19 5.22
N LEU A 25 -1.21 8.35 4.72
CA LEU A 25 -0.06 7.59 5.21
C LEU A 25 0.16 7.74 6.72
N LEU A 26 -0.06 8.93 7.28
CA LEU A 26 0.05 9.13 8.73
C LEU A 26 -0.99 8.30 9.50
N ILE A 27 -2.20 8.18 9.00
CA ILE A 27 -3.25 7.34 9.59
C ILE A 27 -2.86 5.87 9.49
N LEU A 28 -2.43 5.41 8.30
CA LEU A 28 -2.01 4.04 8.08
C LEU A 28 -0.81 3.65 8.97
N PHE A 29 0.16 4.54 9.13
CA PHE A 29 1.29 4.32 10.05
C PHE A 29 0.85 4.31 11.52
N GLY A 30 -0.16 5.11 11.89
CA GLY A 30 -0.78 5.04 13.21
C GLY A 30 -1.40 3.66 13.50
N ILE A 31 -2.06 3.04 12.52
CA ILE A 31 -2.60 1.67 12.64
C ILE A 31 -1.45 0.66 12.80
N MET A 32 -0.37 0.81 12.03
CA MET A 32 0.80 -0.07 12.12
C MET A 32 1.54 0.07 13.45
N LEU A 33 1.64 1.29 13.98
CA LEU A 33 2.22 1.55 15.30
C LEU A 33 1.41 0.88 16.43
N LEU A 34 0.08 0.96 16.37
CA LEU A 34 -0.79 0.25 17.31
C LEU A 34 -0.59 -1.26 17.21
N LEU A 35 -0.55 -1.81 15.99
CA LEU A 35 -0.27 -3.22 15.77
C LEU A 35 1.09 -3.62 16.38
N ARG A 36 2.15 -2.84 16.12
CA ARG A 36 3.47 -3.09 16.71
C ARG A 36 3.41 -3.16 18.23
N THR A 37 2.83 -2.14 18.86
CA THR A 37 2.67 -2.09 20.33
C THR A 37 1.94 -3.32 20.88
N GLU A 38 0.85 -3.71 20.25
CA GLU A 38 0.10 -4.90 20.65
C GLU A 38 0.89 -6.21 20.49
N LEU A 39 1.78 -6.29 19.49
CA LEU A 39 2.68 -7.45 19.31
C LEU A 39 3.80 -7.44 20.32
N GLU A 40 4.38 -6.28 20.63
CA GLU A 40 5.38 -6.12 21.70
C GLU A 40 4.82 -6.64 23.03
N ASP A 41 3.61 -6.23 23.39
CA ASP A 41 2.95 -6.67 24.61
C ASP A 41 2.74 -8.19 24.63
N ALA A 42 2.27 -8.76 23.52
CA ALA A 42 2.06 -10.20 23.42
C ALA A 42 3.40 -10.99 23.56
N ILE A 43 4.48 -10.48 22.97
CA ILE A 43 5.82 -11.06 23.05
C ILE A 43 6.36 -10.91 24.48
N ARG A 44 6.24 -9.73 25.11
CA ARG A 44 6.67 -9.51 26.52
C ARG A 44 5.97 -10.47 27.46
N ILE A 45 4.64 -10.60 27.37
CA ILE A 45 3.85 -11.54 28.19
C ILE A 45 4.33 -12.98 27.96
N PHE A 46 4.60 -13.36 26.73
CA PHE A 46 5.10 -14.70 26.39
C PHE A 46 6.48 -14.97 27.01
N TYR A 47 7.41 -14.03 26.89
CA TYR A 47 8.76 -14.13 27.45
C TYR A 47 8.75 -14.14 28.99
N GLN A 48 7.94 -13.31 29.62
CA GLN A 48 7.76 -13.31 31.08
C GLN A 48 7.18 -14.65 31.59
N LYS A 49 6.23 -15.20 30.87
CA LYS A 49 5.53 -16.43 31.30
C LYS A 49 6.33 -17.71 31.07
N TYR A 50 7.14 -17.78 30.03
CA TYR A 50 7.76 -19.01 29.57
C TYR A 50 9.28 -18.94 29.48
N GLY A 51 9.87 -17.77 29.63
CA GLY A 51 11.30 -17.53 29.60
C GLY A 51 12.00 -17.71 30.96
N THR A 52 13.31 -17.67 30.90
CA THR A 52 14.19 -17.64 32.06
C THR A 52 15.26 -16.58 31.78
N ASN A 53 15.45 -15.64 32.69
CA ASN A 53 16.42 -14.54 32.55
C ASN A 53 16.29 -13.76 31.23
N GLY A 54 15.06 -13.47 30.83
CA GLY A 54 14.78 -12.69 29.58
C GLY A 54 14.92 -13.47 28.28
N VAL A 55 15.12 -14.77 28.32
CA VAL A 55 15.30 -15.65 27.16
C VAL A 55 14.20 -16.70 27.09
N VAL A 56 13.64 -16.95 25.94
CA VAL A 56 12.79 -18.10 25.63
C VAL A 56 13.49 -18.99 24.62
N THR A 57 13.90 -20.18 25.01
CA THR A 57 14.46 -21.14 24.06
C THR A 57 13.38 -21.75 23.18
N TYR A 58 13.74 -22.14 21.96
CA TYR A 58 12.81 -22.81 21.04
C TYR A 58 12.21 -24.10 21.66
N HIS A 59 12.97 -24.81 22.50
CA HIS A 59 12.46 -25.96 23.23
C HIS A 59 11.36 -25.57 24.22
N GLN A 60 11.53 -24.48 25.00
CA GLN A 60 10.49 -23.97 25.92
C GLN A 60 9.23 -23.55 25.21
N ALA A 61 9.38 -22.85 24.05
CA ALA A 61 8.28 -22.39 23.23
C ALA A 61 7.45 -23.54 22.61
N ARG A 62 8.07 -24.68 22.35
CA ARG A 62 7.40 -25.86 21.77
C ARG A 62 6.69 -26.74 22.81
N LYS A 63 6.80 -26.46 24.09
CA LYS A 63 6.06 -27.22 25.11
C LYS A 63 4.56 -27.01 24.99
N TRP A 64 3.80 -28.06 25.33
CA TRP A 64 2.34 -28.01 25.36
C TRP A 64 1.85 -27.18 26.56
N ILE A 65 0.69 -26.54 26.40
CA ILE A 65 -0.02 -25.91 27.50
C ILE A 65 -0.68 -27.04 28.30
N SER A 66 -0.48 -27.06 29.62
CA SER A 66 -0.74 -28.20 30.48
C SER A 66 -2.17 -28.73 30.54
N ASN A 67 -3.17 -28.03 30.01
CA ASN A 67 -4.56 -28.44 30.04
C ASN A 67 -5.23 -28.56 28.68
N THR A 68 -4.49 -28.42 27.60
CA THR A 68 -5.01 -28.54 26.22
C THR A 68 -4.08 -29.40 25.41
N ASN A 69 -4.49 -30.61 25.07
CA ASN A 69 -3.69 -31.57 24.30
C ASN A 69 -3.35 -31.14 22.87
N HIS A 70 -3.76 -29.94 22.44
CA HIS A 70 -3.69 -29.55 21.03
C HIS A 70 -2.89 -28.29 20.72
N HIS A 71 -2.49 -27.47 21.73
CA HIS A 71 -1.82 -26.20 21.45
C HIS A 71 -0.45 -26.11 22.11
N ARG A 72 0.57 -25.96 21.30
CA ARG A 72 1.90 -25.56 21.77
C ARG A 72 1.90 -24.07 22.10
N ARG A 73 2.69 -23.65 23.10
CA ARG A 73 2.82 -22.26 23.53
C ARG A 73 3.11 -21.32 22.34
N LEU A 74 4.07 -21.71 21.50
CA LEU A 74 4.43 -20.96 20.30
C LEU A 74 3.26 -20.82 19.32
N ASN A 75 2.50 -21.89 19.10
CA ASN A 75 1.36 -21.82 18.15
C ASN A 75 0.28 -20.84 18.61
N VAL A 76 0.07 -20.69 19.92
CA VAL A 76 -0.85 -19.70 20.48
C VAL A 76 -0.34 -18.29 20.22
N LEU A 77 0.95 -18.03 20.45
CA LEU A 77 1.54 -16.72 20.15
C LEU A 77 1.46 -16.40 18.66
N LEU A 78 1.78 -17.36 17.79
CA LEU A 78 1.71 -17.16 16.34
C LEU A 78 0.27 -16.93 15.83
N ALA A 79 -0.71 -17.61 16.44
CA ALA A 79 -2.12 -17.34 16.16
C ALA A 79 -2.51 -15.92 16.58
N THR A 80 -2.12 -15.49 17.79
CA THR A 80 -2.35 -14.11 18.26
C THR A 80 -1.74 -13.08 17.32
N ILE A 81 -0.50 -13.29 16.85
CA ILE A 81 0.14 -12.39 15.88
C ILE A 81 -0.72 -12.29 14.60
N ARG A 82 -1.11 -13.42 14.03
CA ARG A 82 -1.95 -13.44 12.82
C ARG A 82 -3.27 -12.72 13.02
N ASP A 83 -3.95 -12.98 14.12
CA ASP A 83 -5.25 -12.36 14.42
C ASP A 83 -5.12 -10.84 14.53
N LYS A 84 -4.05 -10.33 15.15
CA LYS A 84 -3.79 -8.90 15.25
C LYS A 84 -3.50 -8.27 13.89
N PHE A 85 -2.74 -8.92 13.02
CA PHE A 85 -2.54 -8.50 11.63
C PHE A 85 -3.87 -8.46 10.87
N ASN A 86 -4.73 -9.45 11.01
CA ASN A 86 -6.04 -9.48 10.33
C ASN A 86 -6.95 -8.35 10.82
N ILE A 87 -7.00 -8.06 12.12
CA ILE A 87 -7.79 -6.95 12.67
C ILE A 87 -7.26 -5.61 12.12
N SER A 88 -5.95 -5.43 12.05
CA SER A 88 -5.35 -4.24 11.49
C SER A 88 -5.58 -4.12 9.98
N ASN A 89 -5.63 -5.23 9.26
CA ASN A 89 -5.97 -5.25 7.83
C ASN A 89 -7.34 -4.64 7.55
N GLU A 90 -8.36 -5.01 8.30
CA GLU A 90 -9.70 -4.45 8.12
C GLU A 90 -9.72 -2.92 8.32
N ARG A 91 -8.96 -2.43 9.29
CA ARG A 91 -8.80 -0.97 9.51
C ARG A 91 -8.03 -0.30 8.38
N LEU A 92 -6.95 -0.92 7.92
CA LEU A 92 -6.16 -0.42 6.78
C LEU A 92 -7.01 -0.34 5.52
N LYS A 93 -7.86 -1.33 5.25
CA LYS A 93 -8.76 -1.34 4.08
C LYS A 93 -9.71 -0.15 4.08
N VAL A 94 -10.30 0.18 5.23
CA VAL A 94 -11.21 1.33 5.35
C VAL A 94 -10.50 2.64 5.00
N GLU A 95 -9.32 2.86 5.56
CA GLU A 95 -8.56 4.09 5.32
C GLU A 95 -7.98 4.13 3.90
N PHE A 96 -7.57 2.97 3.39
CA PHE A 96 -7.05 2.85 2.03
C PHE A 96 -8.15 3.19 1.00
N GLU A 97 -9.35 2.64 1.17
CA GLU A 97 -10.50 2.95 0.32
C GLU A 97 -10.87 4.43 0.39
N ALA A 98 -10.82 5.03 1.59
CA ALA A 98 -11.08 6.45 1.76
C ALA A 98 -10.05 7.31 0.99
N ALA A 99 -8.77 6.93 1.00
CA ALA A 99 -7.74 7.59 0.22
C ALA A 99 -8.01 7.52 -1.30
N LEU A 100 -8.37 6.34 -1.81
CA LEU A 100 -8.69 6.16 -3.23
C LEU A 100 -9.96 6.94 -3.65
N ASN A 101 -10.99 6.95 -2.81
CA ASN A 101 -12.19 7.77 -3.04
C ASN A 101 -11.85 9.27 -3.11
N GLN A 102 -10.90 9.74 -2.31
CA GLN A 102 -10.45 11.13 -2.35
C GLN A 102 -9.74 11.45 -3.68
N VAL A 103 -8.91 10.53 -4.19
CA VAL A 103 -8.26 10.68 -5.51
C VAL A 103 -9.32 10.78 -6.61
N ILE A 104 -10.28 9.84 -6.66
CA ILE A 104 -11.37 9.85 -7.64
C ILE A 104 -12.15 11.18 -7.59
N SER A 105 -12.56 11.60 -6.38
CA SER A 105 -13.38 12.82 -6.22
C SER A 105 -12.65 14.08 -6.68
N LYS A 106 -11.34 14.17 -6.46
CA LYS A 106 -10.54 15.32 -6.91
C LYS A 106 -10.42 15.38 -8.44
N GLU A 107 -10.16 14.24 -9.07
CA GLU A 107 -10.11 14.17 -10.53
C GLU A 107 -11.45 14.55 -11.16
N LEU A 108 -12.56 13.98 -10.67
CA LEU A 108 -13.90 14.31 -11.16
C LEU A 108 -14.21 15.80 -11.00
N GLY A 109 -13.88 16.37 -9.84
CA GLY A 109 -14.09 17.79 -9.58
C GLY A 109 -13.21 18.71 -10.43
N PHE A 110 -11.98 18.31 -10.73
CA PHE A 110 -11.08 19.10 -11.60
C PHE A 110 -11.55 19.17 -13.04
N PHE A 111 -12.03 18.05 -13.57
CA PHE A 111 -12.50 17.96 -14.95
C PHE A 111 -13.98 18.35 -15.14
N ASP A 112 -14.71 18.62 -14.04
CA ASP A 112 -16.16 18.88 -14.01
C ASP A 112 -16.96 17.76 -14.72
N VAL A 113 -16.65 16.51 -14.37
CA VAL A 113 -17.26 15.29 -14.91
C VAL A 113 -17.87 14.49 -13.76
N ASP A 114 -19.08 13.99 -13.97
CA ASP A 114 -19.71 13.01 -13.09
C ASP A 114 -19.65 11.62 -13.72
N LEU A 115 -19.27 10.62 -12.93
CA LEU A 115 -19.34 9.21 -13.29
C LEU A 115 -20.43 8.52 -12.46
N ASP A 116 -21.08 7.54 -13.06
CA ASP A 116 -22.04 6.71 -12.32
C ASP A 116 -21.36 5.77 -11.30
N ASP A 117 -22.16 5.24 -10.39
CA ASP A 117 -21.68 4.38 -9.32
C ASP A 117 -21.02 3.10 -9.87
N ASP A 118 -21.48 2.57 -11.00
CA ASP A 118 -20.91 1.37 -11.63
C ASP A 118 -19.51 1.66 -12.18
N SER A 119 -19.30 2.83 -12.78
CA SER A 119 -17.99 3.29 -13.28
C SER A 119 -17.00 3.51 -12.12
N ILE A 120 -17.44 4.15 -11.03
CA ILE A 120 -16.64 4.35 -9.82
C ILE A 120 -16.28 2.99 -9.19
N TYR A 121 -17.25 2.08 -9.11
CA TYR A 121 -16.99 0.73 -8.61
C TYR A 121 -15.98 -0.02 -9.47
N ALA A 122 -16.10 0.07 -10.80
CA ALA A 122 -15.17 -0.56 -11.73
C ALA A 122 -13.72 -0.03 -11.55
N ILE A 123 -13.54 1.29 -11.36
CA ILE A 123 -12.24 1.90 -11.06
C ILE A 123 -11.67 1.32 -9.76
N LYS A 124 -12.46 1.26 -8.70
CA LYS A 124 -12.02 0.79 -7.37
C LYS A 124 -11.68 -0.69 -7.31
N THR A 125 -12.27 -1.51 -8.17
CA THR A 125 -12.07 -2.96 -8.19
C THR A 125 -11.20 -3.43 -9.35
N ALA A 126 -10.69 -2.49 -10.15
CA ALA A 126 -9.86 -2.83 -11.29
C ALA A 126 -8.57 -3.55 -10.89
N GLU A 127 -8.26 -4.59 -11.62
CA GLU A 127 -6.98 -5.28 -11.58
C GLU A 127 -6.00 -4.56 -12.51
N TRP A 128 -4.76 -4.40 -12.07
CA TRP A 128 -3.74 -3.76 -12.89
C TRP A 128 -2.34 -4.31 -12.59
N GLY A 129 -1.40 -4.03 -13.50
CA GLY A 129 -0.02 -4.50 -13.37
C GLY A 129 0.14 -5.99 -13.71
N THR A 130 1.34 -6.50 -13.57
CA THR A 130 1.71 -7.86 -13.98
C THR A 130 1.20 -8.97 -13.04
N ASP A 131 0.72 -8.60 -11.86
CA ASP A 131 0.18 -9.55 -10.87
C ASP A 131 -1.35 -9.70 -10.95
N GLU A 132 -2.00 -8.90 -11.81
CA GLU A 132 -3.44 -8.93 -12.06
C GLU A 132 -4.28 -8.91 -10.77
N LEU A 133 -3.87 -8.06 -9.80
CA LEU A 133 -4.56 -7.89 -8.53
C LEU A 133 -5.13 -6.47 -8.42
N ASN A 134 -6.23 -6.34 -7.67
CA ASN A 134 -6.69 -5.04 -7.20
C ASN A 134 -5.97 -4.64 -5.90
N TRP A 135 -6.17 -3.41 -5.45
CA TRP A 135 -5.53 -2.87 -4.25
C TRP A 135 -5.82 -3.68 -2.98
N SER A 136 -7.05 -4.17 -2.81
CA SER A 136 -7.46 -4.92 -1.62
C SER A 136 -6.75 -6.28 -1.54
N ASP A 137 -6.66 -6.99 -2.67
CA ASP A 137 -5.98 -8.27 -2.77
C ASP A 137 -4.47 -8.12 -2.55
N ARG A 138 -3.87 -7.02 -3.08
CA ARG A 138 -2.46 -6.70 -2.80
C ARG A 138 -2.21 -6.40 -1.33
N LEU A 139 -3.13 -5.68 -0.67
CA LEU A 139 -3.02 -5.42 0.76
C LEU A 139 -3.12 -6.73 1.55
N ASP A 140 -4.10 -7.59 1.26
CA ASP A 140 -4.26 -8.91 1.89
C ASP A 140 -3.00 -9.77 1.75
N LYS A 141 -2.44 -9.82 0.55
CA LYS A 141 -1.18 -10.53 0.27
C LYS A 141 -0.01 -9.98 1.08
N ASN A 142 0.11 -8.66 1.19
CA ASN A 142 1.15 -8.03 1.99
C ASN A 142 0.97 -8.32 3.49
N ILE A 143 -0.23 -8.22 4.03
CA ILE A 143 -0.55 -8.55 5.43
C ILE A 143 -0.16 -10.00 5.76
N LEU A 144 -0.50 -10.94 4.89
CA LEU A 144 -0.11 -12.33 5.04
C LEU A 144 1.42 -12.50 5.09
N LEU A 145 2.13 -11.85 4.18
CA LEU A 145 3.59 -11.88 4.11
C LEU A 145 4.23 -11.23 5.36
N TRP A 146 3.76 -10.07 5.79
CA TRP A 146 4.29 -9.35 6.94
C TRP A 146 4.09 -10.15 8.23
N SER A 147 2.91 -10.73 8.43
CA SER A 147 2.66 -11.61 9.58
C SER A 147 3.56 -12.84 9.58
N ALA A 148 3.83 -13.43 8.40
CA ALA A 148 4.74 -14.56 8.26
C ALA A 148 6.20 -14.17 8.54
N TYR A 149 6.64 -12.97 8.14
CA TYR A 149 7.98 -12.47 8.46
C TYR A 149 8.17 -12.29 9.96
N VAL A 150 7.24 -11.61 10.65
CA VAL A 150 7.29 -11.45 12.12
C VAL A 150 7.31 -12.81 12.81
N ALA A 151 6.48 -13.76 12.37
CA ALA A 151 6.45 -15.10 12.92
C ALA A 151 7.77 -15.87 12.71
N THR A 152 8.43 -15.64 11.59
CA THR A 152 9.72 -16.27 11.23
C THR A 152 10.86 -15.67 12.03
N ASP A 153 10.93 -14.34 12.15
CA ASP A 153 11.94 -13.64 12.94
C ASP A 153 11.87 -14.08 14.41
N LEU A 154 10.65 -14.13 14.97
CA LEU A 154 10.44 -14.58 16.34
C LEU A 154 10.89 -16.04 16.58
N LYS A 155 10.66 -16.95 15.62
CA LYS A 155 11.16 -18.33 15.72
C LYS A 155 12.70 -18.36 15.68
N HIS A 156 13.32 -17.58 14.81
CA HIS A 156 14.77 -17.49 14.70
C HIS A 156 15.38 -16.93 15.99
N SER A 157 14.79 -15.89 16.58
CA SER A 157 15.24 -15.33 17.85
C SER A 157 15.20 -16.36 18.99
N MET A 158 14.14 -17.18 19.06
CA MET A 158 14.07 -18.26 20.04
C MET A 158 15.10 -19.38 19.78
N ILE A 159 15.47 -19.64 18.54
CA ILE A 159 16.52 -20.60 18.17
C ILE A 159 17.89 -20.06 18.58
N ARG A 160 18.17 -18.77 18.33
CA ARG A 160 19.42 -18.10 18.73
C ARG A 160 19.50 -17.84 20.23
N GLN A 161 18.37 -17.95 20.94
CA GLN A 161 18.23 -17.62 22.37
C GLN A 161 18.45 -16.12 22.63
N ASP A 162 17.94 -15.27 21.74
CA ASP A 162 18.03 -13.82 21.88
C ASP A 162 17.27 -13.36 23.16
N HIS A 163 17.77 -12.32 23.80
CA HIS A 163 17.10 -11.67 24.91
C HIS A 163 15.85 -10.92 24.41
N LEU A 164 14.89 -10.72 25.31
CA LEU A 164 13.64 -10.03 24.98
C LEU A 164 13.87 -8.66 24.30
N GLU A 165 14.80 -7.86 24.79
CA GLU A 165 15.06 -6.54 24.23
C GLU A 165 15.58 -6.65 22.80
N ASP A 166 16.49 -7.56 22.49
CA ASP A 166 16.98 -7.81 21.14
C ASP A 166 15.84 -8.24 20.18
N VAL A 167 14.86 -8.99 20.71
CA VAL A 167 13.67 -9.42 19.93
C VAL A 167 12.76 -8.24 19.63
N LEU A 168 12.62 -7.31 20.56
CA LEU A 168 11.79 -6.12 20.37
C LEU A 168 12.45 -5.14 19.40
N ASP A 169 13.76 -4.96 19.45
CA ASP A 169 14.53 -4.15 18.50
C ASP A 169 14.39 -4.74 17.07
N GLN A 170 14.50 -6.07 16.92
CA GLN A 170 14.26 -6.75 15.64
C GLN A 170 12.82 -6.57 15.13
N LEU A 171 11.83 -6.53 16.04
CA LEU A 171 10.44 -6.25 15.67
C LEU A 171 10.30 -4.81 15.16
N GLU A 172 10.93 -3.84 15.79
CA GLU A 172 10.95 -2.45 15.36
C GLU A 172 11.53 -2.30 13.96
N ASP A 173 12.72 -2.86 13.69
CA ASP A 173 13.35 -2.87 12.37
C ASP A 173 12.43 -3.50 11.30
N ARG A 174 11.73 -4.58 11.68
CA ARG A 174 10.75 -5.23 10.80
C ARG A 174 9.60 -4.29 10.46
N PHE A 175 9.07 -3.56 11.43
CA PHE A 175 7.98 -2.62 11.22
C PHE A 175 8.40 -1.42 10.38
N GLU A 176 9.62 -0.90 10.49
CA GLU A 176 10.14 0.11 9.56
C GLU A 176 10.14 -0.39 8.10
N SER A 177 10.50 -1.66 7.89
CA SER A 177 10.46 -2.28 6.56
C SER A 177 9.03 -2.43 6.03
N ILE A 178 8.09 -2.78 6.90
CA ILE A 178 6.65 -2.89 6.60
C ILE A 178 6.08 -1.52 6.22
N GLU A 179 6.38 -0.47 6.97
CA GLU A 179 5.94 0.89 6.69
C GLU A 179 6.45 1.40 5.34
N LYS A 180 7.71 1.12 4.99
CA LYS A 180 8.27 1.42 3.66
C LYS A 180 7.51 0.68 2.55
N SER A 181 7.12 -0.57 2.81
CA SER A 181 6.34 -1.39 1.87
C SER A 181 4.90 -0.87 1.74
N LEU A 182 4.25 -0.51 2.85
CA LEU A 182 2.91 0.08 2.88
C LEU A 182 2.85 1.41 2.13
N ARG A 183 3.85 2.29 2.34
CA ARG A 183 3.99 3.54 1.57
C ARG A 183 4.06 3.28 0.07
N LYS A 184 4.87 2.30 -0.35
CA LYS A 184 4.97 1.92 -1.76
C LYS A 184 3.63 1.49 -2.32
N LEU A 185 2.91 0.68 -1.57
CA LEU A 185 1.61 0.17 -1.98
C LEU A 185 0.62 1.33 -2.19
N ILE A 186 0.36 2.15 -1.16
CA ILE A 186 -0.67 3.20 -1.26
C ILE A 186 -0.35 4.23 -2.34
N VAL A 187 0.91 4.64 -2.49
CA VAL A 187 1.29 5.60 -3.54
C VAL A 187 1.09 5.00 -4.94
N SER A 188 1.41 3.73 -5.14
CA SER A 188 1.21 3.08 -6.43
C SER A 188 -0.27 2.86 -6.75
N GLU A 189 -1.08 2.47 -5.77
CA GLU A 189 -2.52 2.28 -5.96
C GLU A 189 -3.24 3.61 -6.19
N ALA A 190 -2.86 4.67 -5.47
CA ALA A 190 -3.40 6.00 -5.70
C ALA A 190 -3.09 6.50 -7.12
N SER A 191 -1.84 6.31 -7.59
CA SER A 191 -1.46 6.67 -8.97
C SER A 191 -2.21 5.85 -10.02
N ALA A 192 -2.41 4.55 -9.79
CA ALA A 192 -3.20 3.71 -10.70
C ALA A 192 -4.69 4.14 -10.72
N THR A 193 -5.26 4.41 -9.54
CA THR A 193 -6.64 4.90 -9.41
C THR A 193 -6.83 6.24 -10.13
N ASN A 194 -5.87 7.15 -9.99
CA ASN A 194 -5.84 8.41 -10.71
C ASN A 194 -5.91 8.17 -12.23
N SER A 195 -5.00 7.36 -12.78
CA SER A 195 -4.97 7.05 -14.21
C SER A 195 -6.23 6.33 -14.70
N MET A 196 -6.80 5.42 -13.91
CA MET A 196 -8.09 4.78 -14.26
C MET A 196 -9.23 5.78 -14.31
N THR A 197 -9.26 6.71 -13.35
CA THR A 197 -10.26 7.77 -13.30
C THR A 197 -10.12 8.69 -14.50
N ARG A 198 -8.91 9.13 -14.85
CA ARG A 198 -8.62 9.92 -16.04
C ARG A 198 -9.01 9.21 -17.33
N HIS A 199 -8.74 7.93 -17.43
CA HIS A 199 -9.18 7.15 -18.59
C HIS A 199 -10.68 7.28 -18.80
N ARG A 200 -11.50 7.09 -17.76
CA ARG A 200 -12.95 7.23 -17.84
C ARG A 200 -13.39 8.66 -18.14
N ILE A 201 -12.79 9.64 -17.50
CA ILE A 201 -13.04 11.07 -17.77
C ILE A 201 -12.72 11.39 -19.23
N PHE A 202 -11.61 10.93 -19.76
CA PHE A 202 -11.21 11.20 -21.15
C PHE A 202 -12.15 10.52 -22.15
N GLU A 203 -12.67 9.32 -21.84
CA GLU A 203 -13.72 8.67 -22.63
C GLU A 203 -15.01 9.52 -22.65
N GLU A 204 -15.51 9.97 -21.49
CA GLU A 204 -16.70 10.82 -21.38
C GLU A 204 -16.55 12.16 -22.13
N LEU A 205 -15.37 12.75 -22.09
CA LEU A 205 -15.06 14.00 -22.79
C LEU A 205 -14.75 13.82 -24.27
N GLY A 206 -14.74 12.58 -24.79
CA GLY A 206 -14.43 12.28 -26.19
C GLY A 206 -13.00 12.62 -26.59
N ILE A 207 -12.06 12.54 -25.63
CA ILE A 207 -10.64 12.73 -25.89
C ILE A 207 -10.12 11.55 -26.70
N LEU A 208 -9.41 11.81 -27.78
CA LEU A 208 -8.86 10.78 -28.65
C LEU A 208 -7.38 10.48 -28.39
N LYS A 209 -6.66 11.44 -27.80
CA LYS A 209 -5.21 11.33 -27.53
C LYS A 209 -4.86 11.96 -26.20
N TYR A 210 -3.83 11.46 -25.59
CA TYR A 210 -3.21 12.04 -24.38
C TYR A 210 -1.69 12.09 -24.50
N GLN A 211 -1.09 12.96 -23.71
CA GLN A 211 0.36 13.11 -23.62
C GLN A 211 0.82 12.68 -22.23
N PHE A 212 1.85 11.82 -22.18
CA PHE A 212 2.43 11.35 -20.95
C PHE A 212 3.41 12.38 -20.37
N PHE A 213 3.24 12.73 -19.10
CA PHE A 213 4.11 13.65 -18.40
C PHE A 213 4.74 12.99 -17.17
N THR A 214 5.95 13.43 -16.84
CA THR A 214 6.63 13.08 -15.59
C THR A 214 7.19 14.32 -14.95
N ARG A 215 7.23 14.36 -13.63
CA ARG A 215 7.89 15.44 -12.90
C ARG A 215 9.38 15.46 -13.25
N VAL A 216 9.87 16.63 -13.60
CA VAL A 216 11.27 16.84 -14.00
C VAL A 216 12.06 17.24 -12.77
N ASP A 217 12.52 16.25 -12.02
CA ASP A 217 13.40 16.43 -10.85
C ASP A 217 14.46 15.31 -10.77
N GLU A 218 15.33 15.39 -9.77
CA GLU A 218 16.43 14.43 -9.57
C GLU A 218 15.96 12.98 -9.29
N ARG A 219 14.68 12.78 -8.96
CA ARG A 219 14.10 11.46 -8.69
C ARG A 219 13.48 10.81 -9.93
N ARG A 220 13.53 11.49 -11.07
CA ARG A 220 12.98 10.96 -12.32
C ARG A 220 13.84 9.81 -12.83
N CYS A 221 13.25 8.63 -12.97
CA CYS A 221 13.94 7.46 -13.51
C CYS A 221 14.05 7.50 -15.05
N GLU A 222 14.91 6.66 -15.61
CA GLU A 222 15.13 6.57 -17.07
C GLU A 222 13.87 6.17 -17.83
N VAL A 223 13.07 5.22 -17.28
CA VAL A 223 11.81 4.77 -17.88
C VAL A 223 10.85 5.94 -18.05
N CYS A 224 10.55 6.65 -16.94
CA CYS A 224 9.68 7.82 -17.00
C CYS A 224 10.25 8.95 -17.90
N SER A 225 11.56 9.10 -17.91
CA SER A 225 12.23 10.08 -18.79
C SER A 225 12.01 9.80 -20.26
N SER A 226 12.07 8.54 -20.67
CA SER A 226 11.86 8.11 -22.06
C SER A 226 10.42 8.25 -22.52
N MET A 227 9.46 8.29 -21.58
CA MET A 227 8.03 8.43 -21.86
C MET A 227 7.57 9.89 -21.88
N HIS A 228 8.32 10.79 -21.23
CA HIS A 228 7.94 12.19 -21.08
C HIS A 228 7.72 12.88 -22.43
N GLY A 229 6.56 13.50 -22.59
CA GLY A 229 6.16 14.21 -23.79
C GLY A 229 5.63 13.32 -24.93
N ARG A 230 5.67 11.99 -24.78
CA ARG A 230 5.09 11.10 -25.80
C ARG A 230 3.58 11.22 -25.85
N ILE A 231 3.04 11.14 -27.07
CA ILE A 231 1.61 11.19 -27.33
C ILE A 231 1.14 9.78 -27.70
N PHE A 232 0.03 9.37 -27.10
CA PHE A 232 -0.63 8.09 -27.33
C PHE A 232 -2.10 8.31 -27.72
N SER A 233 -2.67 7.38 -28.46
CA SER A 233 -4.11 7.32 -28.65
C SER A 233 -4.80 6.73 -27.43
N MET A 234 -6.08 7.04 -27.21
CA MET A 234 -6.87 6.43 -26.13
C MET A 234 -6.98 4.92 -26.27
N SER A 235 -6.90 4.38 -27.49
CA SER A 235 -6.87 2.93 -27.72
C SER A 235 -5.59 2.24 -27.26
N GLU A 236 -4.55 2.99 -26.95
CA GLU A 236 -3.27 2.50 -26.39
C GLU A 236 -3.17 2.71 -24.87
N TYR A 237 -4.24 3.22 -24.22
CA TYR A 237 -4.21 3.52 -22.80
C TYR A 237 -4.13 2.24 -21.98
N GLU A 238 -2.96 1.98 -21.42
CA GLU A 238 -2.68 0.79 -20.62
C GLU A 238 -1.80 1.16 -19.42
N ILE A 239 -2.36 0.94 -18.22
CA ILE A 239 -1.67 1.25 -16.96
C ILE A 239 -0.46 0.34 -16.79
N GLY A 240 0.68 0.95 -16.48
CA GLY A 240 1.95 0.24 -16.37
C GLY A 240 2.73 0.15 -17.68
N VAL A 241 2.14 0.54 -18.81
CA VAL A 241 2.75 0.49 -20.15
C VAL A 241 2.79 1.86 -20.80
N THR A 242 1.64 2.48 -21.05
CA THR A 242 1.51 3.80 -21.67
C THR A 242 0.93 4.86 -20.74
N ALA A 243 0.30 4.43 -19.66
CA ALA A 243 -0.24 5.27 -18.58
C ALA A 243 0.39 4.94 -17.23
N SER A 244 0.36 5.90 -16.31
CA SER A 244 0.95 5.75 -14.96
C SER A 244 0.13 4.80 -14.07
N PRO A 245 0.76 4.18 -13.07
CA PRO A 245 2.17 4.17 -12.75
C PRO A 245 2.97 3.14 -13.56
N LEU A 246 4.13 3.54 -14.12
CA LEU A 246 5.02 2.61 -14.83
C LEU A 246 5.86 1.73 -13.89
N HIS A 247 5.95 2.11 -12.63
CA HIS A 247 6.68 1.41 -11.56
C HIS A 247 6.21 1.92 -10.19
N SER A 248 6.58 1.23 -9.13
CA SER A 248 6.26 1.69 -7.76
C SER A 248 6.84 3.10 -7.50
N HIS A 249 6.09 3.97 -6.82
CA HIS A 249 6.40 5.39 -6.60
C HIS A 249 6.52 6.23 -7.88
N CYS A 250 5.85 5.82 -8.96
CA CYS A 250 5.75 6.65 -10.16
C CYS A 250 5.02 7.96 -9.83
N ARG A 251 5.53 9.07 -10.37
CA ARG A 251 4.97 10.43 -10.22
C ARG A 251 4.71 11.02 -11.60
N CYS A 252 4.12 10.22 -12.46
CA CYS A 252 3.76 10.57 -13.83
C CYS A 252 2.25 10.72 -13.92
N TRP A 253 1.81 11.44 -14.93
CA TRP A 253 0.38 11.67 -15.21
C TRP A 253 0.13 11.85 -16.70
N GLU A 254 -1.11 11.78 -17.08
CA GLU A 254 -1.60 11.95 -18.43
C GLU A 254 -2.32 13.30 -18.60
N VAL A 255 -2.05 13.97 -19.70
CA VAL A 255 -2.68 15.25 -20.10
C VAL A 255 -3.48 15.03 -21.36
N PRO A 256 -4.79 15.34 -21.38
CA PRO A 256 -5.61 15.16 -22.56
C PRO A 256 -5.23 16.15 -23.66
N ILE A 257 -5.26 15.69 -24.92
CA ILE A 257 -5.05 16.51 -26.11
C ILE A 257 -6.40 16.68 -26.79
N ARG A 258 -6.85 17.90 -26.95
CA ARG A 258 -8.00 18.23 -27.81
C ARG A 258 -7.53 18.56 -29.21
N GLU A 259 -8.15 17.94 -30.21
CA GLU A 259 -7.96 18.26 -31.63
C GLU A 259 -8.80 19.47 -32.03
#